data_c71efe0361fc9685ad6c9de5813caee5
#
_entry.id   c71efe0361fc9685ad6c9de5813caee5
#
_cell.length_a   1.000
_cell.length_b   1.000
_cell.length_c   1.000
_cell.angle_alpha   90.00
_cell.angle_beta   90.00
_cell.angle_gamma   90.00
#
_symmetry.space_group_name_H-M   'P 1'
#
loop_
_entity.id
_entity.type
_entity.pdbx_description
1 polymer ?
#
loop_
_entity_poly.entity_id
_entity_poly.type
_entity_poly.pdbx_seq_one_letter_code
_entity_poly.pdbx_strand_id
1 'polypeptide(L)'
;MLRTIVCWVTFIIYTVFFGIYGVVLAFISPRAVVKYAVRPWARMILFTAGVKLDVEGLGNIPGEPSIIMYNHQSVFDIFAYMAALPIDWKAVMKKEVGGMPFIGWVAKIAGHYFVARDGSGRDTKEVKKIVSKIRQGPSVMIAPEGTRGTEGKLLPFQKGGFFIAMLAGVPVVPMVITGGLDIMPRDSKVLRPGMMKIRILPPIDVASLPPGREGREELMRMVRSQMEKVLDREKGHVSA
;
A
#
# COMPACT_ATOMS: atom_id res chain seq x y z
N MET A 1 -2.89 -28.12 -2.31
CA MET A 1 -1.90 -28.33 -1.20
C MET A 1 -0.45 -28.17 -1.67
N LEU A 2 0.07 -28.92 -2.62
CA LEU A 2 1.47 -28.83 -3.09
C LEU A 2 1.86 -27.39 -3.50
N ARG A 3 1.06 -26.71 -4.30
CA ARG A 3 1.27 -25.31 -4.70
C ARG A 3 1.44 -24.38 -3.51
N THR A 4 0.58 -24.49 -2.51
CA THR A 4 0.66 -23.64 -1.29
C THR A 4 1.98 -23.86 -0.57
N ILE A 5 2.43 -25.11 -0.43
CA ILE A 5 3.72 -25.45 0.18
C ILE A 5 4.87 -24.83 -0.62
N VAL A 6 4.88 -25.02 -1.95
CA VAL A 6 5.89 -24.42 -2.83
C VAL A 6 5.92 -22.90 -2.69
N CYS A 7 4.75 -22.25 -2.66
CA CYS A 7 4.66 -20.80 -2.49
C CYS A 7 5.24 -20.32 -1.15
N TRP A 8 4.98 -21.04 -0.04
CA TRP A 8 5.54 -20.67 1.26
C TRP A 8 7.05 -20.90 1.35
N VAL A 9 7.55 -22.00 0.79
CA VAL A 9 9.00 -22.27 0.73
C VAL A 9 9.72 -21.22 -0.12
N THR A 10 9.21 -20.94 -1.32
CA THR A 10 9.80 -19.92 -2.20
C THR A 10 9.66 -18.51 -1.62
N PHE A 11 8.57 -18.21 -0.91
CA PHE A 11 8.42 -16.95 -0.18
C PHE A 11 9.56 -16.73 0.82
N ILE A 12 9.90 -17.76 1.61
CA ILE A 12 11.00 -17.67 2.57
C ILE A 12 12.33 -17.46 1.84
N ILE A 13 12.61 -18.28 0.82
CA ILE A 13 13.86 -18.19 0.03
C ILE A 13 14.00 -16.80 -0.59
N TYR A 14 12.96 -16.30 -1.28
CA TYR A 14 12.98 -14.98 -1.91
C TYR A 14 13.10 -13.87 -0.88
N THR A 15 12.42 -13.97 0.27
CA THR A 15 12.49 -12.97 1.33
C THR A 15 13.90 -12.88 1.91
N VAL A 16 14.56 -14.00 2.16
CA VAL A 16 15.94 -14.01 2.64
C VAL A 16 16.90 -13.45 1.58
N PHE A 17 16.81 -13.93 0.33
CA PHE A 17 17.68 -13.47 -0.76
C PHE A 17 17.53 -11.99 -1.02
N PHE A 18 16.30 -11.51 -1.31
CA PHE A 18 16.05 -10.09 -1.59
C PHE A 18 16.17 -9.21 -0.35
N GLY A 19 16.00 -9.77 0.85
CA GLY A 19 16.28 -9.07 2.11
C GLY A 19 17.76 -8.75 2.26
N ILE A 20 18.63 -9.73 2.08
CA ILE A 20 20.09 -9.52 2.12
C ILE A 20 20.53 -8.57 1.00
N TYR A 21 20.07 -8.84 -0.23
CA TYR A 21 20.37 -7.98 -1.38
C TYR A 21 19.88 -6.53 -1.16
N GLY A 22 18.67 -6.35 -0.62
CA GLY A 22 18.11 -5.04 -0.31
C GLY A 22 18.88 -4.29 0.77
N VAL A 23 19.38 -4.99 1.79
CA VAL A 23 20.26 -4.39 2.81
C VAL A 23 21.56 -3.89 2.18
N VAL A 24 22.24 -4.74 1.40
CA VAL A 24 23.49 -4.35 0.70
C VAL A 24 23.24 -3.17 -0.22
N LEU A 25 22.15 -3.22 -1.01
CA LEU A 25 21.80 -2.14 -1.92
C LEU A 25 21.46 -0.83 -1.20
N ALA A 26 20.87 -0.89 -0.01
CA ALA A 26 20.55 0.29 0.78
C ALA A 26 21.77 1.08 1.26
N PHE A 27 22.90 0.42 1.49
CA PHE A 27 24.18 1.09 1.78
C PHE A 27 24.74 1.84 0.56
N ILE A 28 24.42 1.39 -0.65
CA ILE A 28 24.88 2.02 -1.90
C ILE A 28 23.89 3.12 -2.32
N SER A 29 22.60 2.79 -2.39
CA SER A 29 21.53 3.71 -2.80
C SER A 29 20.19 3.31 -2.21
N PRO A 30 19.74 3.96 -1.12
CA PRO A 30 18.42 3.68 -0.53
C PRO A 30 17.25 3.84 -1.50
N ARG A 31 17.37 4.73 -2.50
CA ARG A 31 16.35 4.93 -3.55
C ARG A 31 16.24 3.75 -4.52
N ALA A 32 17.33 3.02 -4.71
CA ALA A 32 17.38 1.86 -5.61
C ALA A 32 16.69 0.62 -5.03
N VAL A 33 16.52 0.54 -3.71
CA VAL A 33 15.95 -0.63 -3.01
C VAL A 33 14.57 -0.99 -3.53
N VAL A 34 13.66 -0.02 -3.70
CA VAL A 34 12.32 -0.29 -4.21
C VAL A 34 12.38 -0.85 -5.63
N LYS A 35 13.18 -0.26 -6.50
CA LYS A 35 13.28 -0.63 -7.91
C LYS A 35 13.95 -1.99 -8.13
N TYR A 36 15.03 -2.28 -7.42
CA TYR A 36 15.92 -3.42 -7.73
C TYR A 36 15.82 -4.59 -6.73
N ALA A 37 15.25 -4.37 -5.53
CA ALA A 37 15.04 -5.45 -4.57
C ALA A 37 13.55 -5.71 -4.32
N VAL A 38 12.78 -4.70 -3.89
CA VAL A 38 11.39 -4.91 -3.46
C VAL A 38 10.48 -5.29 -4.63
N ARG A 39 10.57 -4.60 -5.76
CA ARG A 39 9.72 -4.87 -6.93
C ARG A 39 10.00 -6.24 -7.55
N PRO A 40 11.25 -6.68 -7.82
CA PRO A 40 11.53 -8.04 -8.27
C PRO A 40 11.08 -9.11 -7.28
N TRP A 41 11.29 -8.90 -5.98
CA TRP A 41 10.81 -9.78 -4.93
C TRP A 41 9.28 -9.98 -5.00
N ALA A 42 8.52 -8.90 -5.05
CA ALA A 42 7.07 -8.96 -5.14
C ALA A 42 6.60 -9.67 -6.42
N ARG A 43 7.25 -9.38 -7.57
CA ARG A 43 6.94 -10.05 -8.85
C ARG A 43 7.19 -11.54 -8.81
N MET A 44 8.29 -12.00 -8.20
CA MET A 44 8.59 -13.43 -8.07
C MET A 44 7.57 -14.13 -7.17
N ILE A 45 7.13 -13.49 -6.07
CA ILE A 45 6.07 -14.04 -5.21
C ILE A 45 4.76 -14.18 -5.99
N LEU A 46 4.33 -13.13 -6.70
CA LEU A 46 3.10 -13.18 -7.51
C LEU A 46 3.19 -14.25 -8.61
N PHE A 47 4.32 -14.34 -9.30
CA PHE A 47 4.56 -15.35 -10.33
C PHE A 47 4.44 -16.76 -9.78
N THR A 48 5.12 -17.08 -8.67
CA THR A 48 5.08 -18.41 -8.03
C THR A 48 3.67 -18.72 -7.53
N ALA A 49 2.96 -17.72 -6.98
CA ALA A 49 1.57 -17.87 -6.57
C ALA A 49 0.61 -18.00 -7.77
N GLY A 50 1.06 -17.77 -9.01
CA GLY A 50 0.25 -17.78 -10.22
C GLY A 50 -0.76 -16.65 -10.25
N VAL A 51 -0.38 -15.49 -9.71
CA VAL A 51 -1.20 -14.28 -9.68
C VAL A 51 -0.83 -13.39 -10.84
N LYS A 52 -1.82 -13.04 -11.66
CA LYS A 52 -1.71 -12.06 -12.74
C LYS A 52 -2.17 -10.69 -12.23
N LEU A 53 -1.56 -9.63 -12.72
CA LEU A 53 -1.97 -8.26 -12.43
C LEU A 53 -2.59 -7.62 -13.68
N ASP A 54 -3.72 -6.96 -13.46
CA ASP A 54 -4.36 -6.05 -14.41
C ASP A 54 -4.33 -4.65 -13.78
N VAL A 55 -3.61 -3.71 -14.42
CA VAL A 55 -3.28 -2.40 -13.84
C VAL A 55 -3.75 -1.30 -14.78
N GLU A 56 -4.61 -0.43 -14.27
CA GLU A 56 -5.11 0.74 -15.01
C GLU A 56 -4.88 2.03 -14.23
N GLY A 57 -4.74 3.14 -14.95
CA GLY A 57 -4.64 4.47 -14.37
C GLY A 57 -3.25 4.85 -13.87
N LEU A 58 -2.17 4.21 -14.32
CA LEU A 58 -0.80 4.60 -13.95
C LEU A 58 -0.51 6.07 -14.24
N GLY A 59 -1.11 6.65 -15.29
CA GLY A 59 -0.99 8.06 -15.64
C GLY A 59 -1.65 9.03 -14.64
N ASN A 60 -2.47 8.53 -13.71
CA ASN A 60 -3.07 9.33 -12.64
C ASN A 60 -2.10 9.58 -11.46
N ILE A 61 -0.94 8.92 -11.44
CA ILE A 61 0.06 9.17 -10.40
C ILE A 61 0.80 10.45 -10.77
N PRO A 62 0.75 11.51 -9.93
CA PRO A 62 1.47 12.75 -10.20
C PRO A 62 2.99 12.54 -10.29
N GLY A 63 3.67 13.36 -11.07
CA GLY A 63 5.14 13.40 -11.11
C GLY A 63 5.77 13.98 -9.83
N GLU A 64 4.96 14.54 -8.95
CA GLU A 64 5.33 15.10 -7.66
C GLU A 64 4.94 14.15 -6.50
N PRO A 65 5.47 14.36 -5.28
CA PRO A 65 5.10 13.58 -4.11
C PRO A 65 3.59 13.57 -3.87
N SER A 66 3.03 12.40 -3.63
CA SER A 66 1.59 12.21 -3.38
C SER A 66 1.33 11.19 -2.29
N ILE A 67 0.12 11.17 -1.75
CA ILE A 67 -0.32 10.12 -0.84
C ILE A 67 -1.26 9.19 -1.61
N ILE A 68 -0.85 7.93 -1.79
CA ILE A 68 -1.67 6.92 -2.44
C ILE A 68 -2.45 6.18 -1.35
N MET A 69 -3.77 6.32 -1.37
CA MET A 69 -4.66 5.66 -0.42
C MET A 69 -5.33 4.46 -1.08
N TYR A 70 -5.12 3.26 -0.51
CA TYR A 70 -5.62 2.02 -1.10
C TYR A 70 -6.46 1.20 -0.09
N ASN A 71 -7.48 0.48 -0.58
CA ASN A 71 -8.23 -0.48 0.23
C ASN A 71 -7.34 -1.69 0.54
N HIS A 72 -7.56 -2.31 1.69
CA HIS A 72 -6.72 -3.44 2.11
C HIS A 72 -7.57 -4.64 2.52
N GLN A 73 -7.48 -5.74 1.78
CA GLN A 73 -8.29 -6.95 1.96
C GLN A 73 -7.42 -8.21 2.14
N SER A 74 -6.24 -8.24 1.53
CA SER A 74 -5.33 -9.37 1.57
C SER A 74 -3.89 -8.92 1.74
N VAL A 75 -3.03 -9.78 2.25
CA VAL A 75 -1.58 -9.53 2.21
C VAL A 75 -1.06 -9.43 0.78
N PHE A 76 -1.76 -10.04 -0.18
CA PHE A 76 -1.40 -9.97 -1.59
C PHE A 76 -1.58 -8.57 -2.21
N ASP A 77 -2.41 -7.71 -1.61
CA ASP A 77 -2.52 -6.29 -2.04
C ASP A 77 -1.16 -5.59 -1.95
N ILE A 78 -0.37 -5.94 -0.92
CA ILE A 78 0.96 -5.38 -0.72
C ILE A 78 1.89 -5.80 -1.86
N PHE A 79 1.93 -7.09 -2.21
CA PHE A 79 2.74 -7.57 -3.33
C PHE A 79 2.27 -7.01 -4.67
N ALA A 80 0.96 -6.84 -4.84
CA ALA A 80 0.37 -6.29 -6.05
C ALA A 80 0.85 -4.86 -6.32
N TYR A 81 0.73 -3.92 -5.36
CA TYR A 81 1.20 -2.57 -5.59
C TYR A 81 2.74 -2.47 -5.62
N MET A 82 3.46 -3.28 -4.82
CA MET A 82 4.92 -3.34 -4.89
C MET A 82 5.44 -3.75 -6.27
N ALA A 83 4.77 -4.68 -6.93
CA ALA A 83 5.12 -5.16 -8.26
C ALA A 83 4.73 -4.18 -9.37
N ALA A 84 3.58 -3.49 -9.22
CA ALA A 84 2.94 -2.68 -10.25
C ALA A 84 3.46 -1.24 -10.32
N LEU A 85 3.63 -0.57 -9.16
CA LEU A 85 3.88 0.86 -9.16
C LEU A 85 5.31 1.22 -9.63
N PRO A 86 5.46 2.02 -10.70
CA PRO A 86 6.77 2.37 -11.27
C PRO A 86 7.47 3.52 -10.56
N ILE A 87 6.95 3.98 -9.44
CA ILE A 87 7.45 5.12 -8.65
C ILE A 87 8.27 4.67 -7.43
N ASP A 88 9.01 5.59 -6.83
CA ASP A 88 9.55 5.43 -5.47
C ASP A 88 8.45 5.78 -4.45
N TRP A 89 8.31 4.96 -3.41
CA TRP A 89 7.28 5.12 -2.39
C TRP A 89 7.78 4.65 -1.03
N LYS A 90 7.16 5.20 0.03
CA LYS A 90 7.29 4.71 1.41
C LYS A 90 5.91 4.28 1.90
N ALA A 91 5.84 3.26 2.73
CA ALA A 91 4.59 2.80 3.30
C ALA A 91 4.45 3.22 4.76
N VAL A 92 3.23 3.52 5.18
CA VAL A 92 2.86 3.61 6.59
C VAL A 92 2.50 2.22 7.08
N MET A 93 3.32 1.67 7.94
CA MET A 93 3.22 0.30 8.45
C MET A 93 2.88 0.29 9.94
N LYS A 94 2.31 -0.82 10.39
CA LYS A 94 2.11 -1.10 11.81
C LYS A 94 3.47 -1.26 12.50
N LYS A 95 3.64 -0.72 13.73
CA LYS A 95 4.91 -0.72 14.47
C LYS A 95 5.52 -2.13 14.61
N GLU A 96 4.68 -3.13 14.79
CA GLU A 96 5.07 -4.54 14.98
C GLU A 96 5.77 -5.13 13.73
N VAL A 97 5.43 -4.64 12.53
CA VAL A 97 6.11 -5.06 11.29
C VAL A 97 7.60 -4.70 11.33
N GLY A 98 7.95 -3.60 11.99
CA GLY A 98 9.34 -3.20 12.18
C GLY A 98 10.19 -4.19 12.99
N GLY A 99 9.58 -5.09 13.77
CA GLY A 99 10.24 -6.16 14.51
C GLY A 99 10.45 -7.45 13.69
N MET A 100 9.82 -7.58 12.51
CA MET A 100 9.93 -8.79 11.70
C MET A 100 11.34 -8.92 11.08
N PRO A 101 11.99 -10.08 11.21
CA PRO A 101 13.28 -10.32 10.58
C PRO A 101 13.21 -10.08 9.05
N PHE A 102 14.29 -9.59 8.48
CA PHE A 102 14.47 -9.21 7.06
C PHE A 102 13.47 -8.14 6.58
N ILE A 103 12.16 -8.40 6.64
CA ILE A 103 11.13 -7.45 6.18
C ILE A 103 11.19 -6.14 6.96
N GLY A 104 11.18 -6.22 8.29
CA GLY A 104 11.25 -5.04 9.16
C GLY A 104 12.59 -4.31 9.06
N TRP A 105 13.69 -5.05 8.92
CA TRP A 105 15.02 -4.46 8.76
C TRP A 105 15.14 -3.68 7.46
N VAL A 106 14.79 -4.29 6.33
CA VAL A 106 14.78 -3.63 5.02
C VAL A 106 13.84 -2.43 5.03
N ALA A 107 12.65 -2.57 5.60
CA ALA A 107 11.68 -1.48 5.68
C ALA A 107 12.20 -0.28 6.52
N LYS A 108 12.90 -0.54 7.64
CA LYS A 108 13.54 0.52 8.45
C LYS A 108 14.65 1.23 7.67
N ILE A 109 15.57 0.47 7.06
CA ILE A 109 16.68 1.01 6.27
C ILE A 109 16.14 1.77 5.05
N ALA A 110 15.12 1.23 4.39
CA ALA A 110 14.44 1.90 3.28
C ALA A 110 13.65 3.15 3.70
N GLY A 111 13.52 3.44 5.00
CA GLY A 111 12.90 4.67 5.51
C GLY A 111 11.39 4.66 5.48
N HIS A 112 10.74 3.49 5.58
CA HIS A 112 9.29 3.40 5.76
C HIS A 112 8.85 3.94 7.13
N TYR A 113 7.60 4.34 7.24
CA TYR A 113 7.03 4.92 8.46
C TYR A 113 6.35 3.86 9.30
N PHE A 114 6.65 3.81 10.60
CA PHE A 114 6.04 2.87 11.54
C PHE A 114 5.17 3.64 12.53
N VAL A 115 3.90 3.31 12.61
CA VAL A 115 2.93 3.97 13.48
C VAL A 115 2.29 2.98 14.45
N ALA A 116 2.15 3.41 15.70
CA ALA A 116 1.30 2.72 16.67
C ALA A 116 -0.17 3.02 16.34
N ARG A 117 -1.05 2.01 16.46
CA ARG A 117 -2.49 2.16 16.15
C ARG A 117 -3.35 2.25 17.41
N ASP A 118 -2.73 2.38 18.57
CA ASP A 118 -3.35 2.45 19.89
C ASP A 118 -3.88 3.85 20.27
N GLY A 119 -3.86 4.79 19.35
CA GLY A 119 -4.25 6.19 19.59
C GLY A 119 -3.17 7.03 20.28
N SER A 120 -2.03 6.45 20.67
CA SER A 120 -0.89 7.17 21.24
C SER A 120 -0.11 7.99 20.19
N GLY A 121 -0.35 7.73 18.91
CA GLY A 121 0.32 8.41 17.77
C GLY A 121 -0.10 9.86 17.53
N ARG A 122 -0.60 10.56 18.55
CA ARG A 122 -0.84 12.02 18.51
C ARG A 122 0.42 12.84 18.76
N ASP A 123 1.60 12.21 18.76
CA ASP A 123 2.83 12.98 18.90
C ASP A 123 3.00 13.91 17.70
N THR A 124 2.69 15.18 17.95
CA THR A 124 2.77 16.26 16.96
C THR A 124 4.15 16.38 16.34
N LYS A 125 5.20 15.96 17.03
CA LYS A 125 6.58 15.95 16.51
C LYS A 125 6.77 14.87 15.45
N GLU A 126 6.26 13.65 15.70
CA GLU A 126 6.36 12.53 14.74
C GLU A 126 5.54 12.82 13.48
N VAL A 127 4.33 13.34 13.63
CA VAL A 127 3.49 13.78 12.50
C VAL A 127 4.18 14.88 11.68
N LYS A 128 4.72 15.91 12.31
CA LYS A 128 5.48 16.97 11.61
C LYS A 128 6.68 16.42 10.85
N LYS A 129 7.41 15.47 11.42
CA LYS A 129 8.53 14.79 10.77
C LYS A 129 8.10 13.98 9.55
N ILE A 130 6.96 13.28 9.63
CA ILE A 130 6.39 12.54 8.50
C ILE A 130 5.97 13.52 7.41
N VAL A 131 5.25 14.58 7.75
CA VAL A 131 4.78 15.61 6.81
C VAL A 131 5.93 16.27 6.05
N SER A 132 7.01 16.67 6.76
CA SER A 132 8.18 17.28 6.11
C SER A 132 8.87 16.32 5.12
N LYS A 133 8.91 15.03 5.46
CA LYS A 133 9.49 14.00 4.58
C LYS A 133 8.61 13.72 3.36
N ILE A 134 7.28 13.79 3.49
CA ILE A 134 6.36 13.61 2.37
C ILE A 134 6.54 14.72 1.33
N ARG A 135 6.63 15.97 1.77
CA ARG A 135 6.76 17.14 0.87
C ARG A 135 8.02 17.12 -0.01
N GLN A 136 9.07 16.48 0.44
CA GLN A 136 10.40 16.49 -0.21
C GLN A 136 10.83 15.10 -0.68
N GLY A 137 10.02 14.10 -0.43
CA GLY A 137 10.40 12.70 -0.58
C GLY A 137 9.58 11.95 -1.62
N PRO A 138 9.64 10.64 -1.57
CA PRO A 138 8.82 9.75 -2.37
C PRO A 138 7.36 9.79 -1.93
N SER A 139 6.47 9.36 -2.81
CA SER A 139 5.05 9.17 -2.51
C SER A 139 4.82 8.22 -1.34
N VAL A 140 3.69 8.34 -0.63
CA VAL A 140 3.41 7.56 0.56
C VAL A 140 2.18 6.68 0.39
N MET A 141 2.33 5.39 0.65
CA MET A 141 1.27 4.39 0.62
C MET A 141 0.56 4.32 1.98
N ILE A 142 -0.75 4.52 2.00
CA ILE A 142 -1.57 4.45 3.22
C ILE A 142 -2.79 3.57 2.96
N ALA A 143 -3.05 2.59 3.84
CA ALA A 143 -4.34 1.90 3.91
C ALA A 143 -5.23 2.65 4.92
N PRO A 144 -6.19 3.47 4.48
CA PRO A 144 -6.97 4.33 5.38
C PRO A 144 -7.89 3.55 6.32
N GLU A 145 -8.21 2.31 6.00
CA GLU A 145 -8.98 1.39 6.85
C GLU A 145 -8.21 0.96 8.11
N GLY A 146 -6.88 1.03 8.07
CA GLY A 146 -6.02 0.65 9.18
C GLY A 146 -5.94 -0.86 9.46
N THR A 147 -6.76 -1.67 8.82
CA THR A 147 -6.76 -3.14 8.92
C THR A 147 -7.28 -3.75 7.62
N ARG A 148 -7.17 -5.07 7.48
CA ARG A 148 -7.72 -5.79 6.32
C ARG A 148 -9.21 -6.03 6.48
N GLY A 149 -10.00 -5.69 5.45
CA GLY A 149 -11.39 -6.09 5.31
C GLY A 149 -11.54 -7.56 4.90
N THR A 150 -12.74 -8.13 5.08
CA THR A 150 -13.03 -9.56 4.80
C THR A 150 -14.12 -9.76 3.76
N GLU A 151 -14.92 -8.73 3.45
CA GLU A 151 -16.16 -8.88 2.68
C GLU A 151 -16.14 -8.18 1.30
N GLY A 152 -14.98 -7.76 0.82
CA GLY A 152 -14.92 -6.99 -0.43
C GLY A 152 -15.58 -5.61 -0.36
N LYS A 153 -15.82 -5.08 0.84
CA LYS A 153 -16.35 -3.74 1.12
C LYS A 153 -15.31 -2.90 1.85
N LEU A 154 -15.40 -1.57 1.72
CA LEU A 154 -14.55 -0.67 2.48
C LEU A 154 -14.98 -0.64 3.96
N LEU A 155 -14.01 -0.82 4.83
CA LEU A 155 -14.19 -0.55 6.25
C LEU A 155 -14.26 0.98 6.52
N PRO A 156 -14.69 1.40 7.72
CA PRO A 156 -14.60 2.80 8.12
C PRO A 156 -13.15 3.31 8.05
N PHE A 157 -12.98 4.50 7.48
CA PHE A 157 -11.66 5.11 7.35
C PHE A 157 -11.19 5.73 8.67
N GLN A 158 -9.91 5.57 8.96
CA GLN A 158 -9.22 6.19 10.09
C GLN A 158 -8.79 7.62 9.72
N LYS A 159 -9.05 8.57 10.61
CA LYS A 159 -8.80 10.00 10.38
C LYS A 159 -7.31 10.37 10.21
N GLY A 160 -6.39 9.52 10.74
CA GLY A 160 -4.95 9.85 10.82
C GLY A 160 -4.28 10.06 9.48
N GLY A 161 -4.52 9.17 8.49
CA GLY A 161 -3.95 9.31 7.14
C GLY A 161 -4.42 10.59 6.44
N PHE A 162 -5.69 10.94 6.59
CA PHE A 162 -6.27 12.15 6.02
C PHE A 162 -5.76 13.43 6.72
N PHE A 163 -5.54 13.36 8.03
CA PHE A 163 -4.92 14.46 8.76
C PHE A 163 -3.50 14.74 8.26
N ILE A 164 -2.71 13.68 8.04
CA ILE A 164 -1.37 13.81 7.45
C ILE A 164 -1.45 14.39 6.04
N ALA A 165 -2.41 13.97 5.21
CA ALA A 165 -2.61 14.47 3.86
C ALA A 165 -2.92 15.98 3.84
N MET A 166 -3.85 16.42 4.67
CA MET A 166 -4.19 17.85 4.82
C MET A 166 -2.99 18.68 5.26
N LEU A 167 -2.20 18.18 6.21
CA LEU A 167 -1.00 18.89 6.68
C LEU A 167 0.11 18.89 5.64
N ALA A 168 0.26 17.82 4.87
CA ALA A 168 1.28 17.72 3.83
C ALA A 168 0.96 18.63 2.64
N GLY A 169 -0.33 18.85 2.33
CA GLY A 169 -0.75 19.67 1.20
C GLY A 169 -0.35 19.07 -0.16
N VAL A 170 -0.17 17.74 -0.22
CA VAL A 170 0.18 17.01 -1.45
C VAL A 170 -1.05 16.29 -2.00
N PRO A 171 -1.12 16.04 -3.33
CA PRO A 171 -2.25 15.32 -3.91
C PRO A 171 -2.50 13.96 -3.25
N VAL A 172 -3.78 13.59 -3.10
CA VAL A 172 -4.19 12.27 -2.66
C VAL A 172 -4.71 11.47 -3.85
N VAL A 173 -4.10 10.30 -4.09
CA VAL A 173 -4.47 9.41 -5.18
C VAL A 173 -5.20 8.20 -4.61
N PRO A 174 -6.52 8.07 -4.79
CA PRO A 174 -7.22 6.86 -4.41
C PRO A 174 -6.83 5.71 -5.34
N MET A 175 -6.65 4.52 -4.78
CA MET A 175 -6.33 3.31 -5.52
C MET A 175 -7.17 2.15 -5.01
N VAL A 176 -7.77 1.40 -5.92
CA VAL A 176 -8.58 0.21 -5.58
C VAL A 176 -7.83 -1.04 -6.01
N ILE A 177 -7.73 -1.99 -5.10
CA ILE A 177 -7.15 -3.32 -5.35
C ILE A 177 -8.22 -4.37 -5.09
N THR A 178 -8.48 -5.25 -6.06
CA THR A 178 -9.45 -6.36 -5.95
C THR A 178 -8.81 -7.70 -6.31
N GLY A 179 -9.50 -8.82 -6.00
CA GLY A 179 -9.02 -10.18 -6.26
C GLY A 179 -8.13 -10.76 -5.15
N GLY A 180 -7.64 -9.95 -4.23
CA GLY A 180 -6.76 -10.43 -3.16
C GLY A 180 -7.43 -11.41 -2.19
N LEU A 181 -8.73 -11.27 -1.96
CA LEU A 181 -9.52 -12.20 -1.13
C LEU A 181 -9.62 -13.60 -1.76
N ASP A 182 -9.71 -13.68 -3.09
CA ASP A 182 -9.80 -14.95 -3.81
C ASP A 182 -8.48 -15.70 -3.79
N ILE A 183 -7.36 -14.98 -3.78
CA ILE A 183 -6.01 -15.52 -3.74
C ILE A 183 -5.65 -16.01 -2.35
N MET A 184 -5.83 -15.17 -1.34
CA MET A 184 -5.59 -15.53 0.06
C MET A 184 -6.46 -14.69 0.99
N PRO A 185 -7.60 -15.23 1.47
CA PRO A 185 -8.41 -14.60 2.50
C PRO A 185 -7.61 -14.34 3.78
N ARG A 186 -8.10 -13.41 4.62
CA ARG A 186 -7.41 -12.96 5.84
C ARG A 186 -7.00 -14.10 6.77
N ASP A 187 -7.87 -15.08 6.96
CA ASP A 187 -7.70 -16.15 7.93
C ASP A 187 -7.27 -17.49 7.28
N SER A 188 -6.90 -17.45 6.00
CA SER A 188 -6.41 -18.59 5.24
C SER A 188 -4.90 -18.51 5.02
N LYS A 189 -4.24 -19.68 5.06
CA LYS A 189 -2.86 -19.87 4.59
C LYS A 189 -2.80 -20.55 3.24
N VAL A 190 -3.96 -20.92 2.68
CA VAL A 190 -4.06 -21.58 1.37
C VAL A 190 -4.04 -20.53 0.28
N LEU A 191 -3.13 -20.72 -0.68
CA LEU A 191 -2.94 -19.85 -1.83
C LEU A 191 -3.64 -20.42 -3.06
N ARG A 192 -4.39 -19.58 -3.75
CA ARG A 192 -5.05 -19.88 -5.02
C ARG A 192 -4.47 -19.01 -6.12
N PRO A 193 -4.29 -19.52 -7.32
CA PRO A 193 -3.95 -18.66 -8.47
C PRO A 193 -5.15 -17.80 -8.83
N GLY A 194 -4.87 -16.66 -9.45
CA GLY A 194 -5.96 -15.78 -9.87
C GLY A 194 -5.46 -14.48 -10.48
N MET A 195 -6.38 -13.54 -10.61
CA MET A 195 -6.12 -12.21 -11.12
C MET A 195 -6.37 -11.18 -10.01
N MET A 196 -5.45 -10.24 -9.88
CA MET A 196 -5.67 -9.04 -9.08
C MET A 196 -5.75 -7.83 -10.00
N LYS A 197 -6.69 -6.95 -9.73
CA LYS A 197 -6.86 -5.71 -10.48
C LYS A 197 -6.45 -4.53 -9.61
N ILE A 198 -5.73 -3.60 -10.20
CA ILE A 198 -5.35 -2.34 -9.58
C ILE A 198 -5.92 -1.22 -10.43
N ARG A 199 -6.73 -0.36 -9.82
CA ARG A 199 -7.33 0.82 -10.45
C ARG A 199 -6.86 2.05 -9.71
N ILE A 200 -6.02 2.85 -10.38
CA ILE A 200 -5.48 4.10 -9.84
C ILE A 200 -6.38 5.23 -10.35
N LEU A 201 -7.00 5.93 -9.42
CA LEU A 201 -8.04 6.91 -9.71
C LEU A 201 -7.47 8.32 -9.85
N PRO A 202 -8.21 9.27 -10.43
CA PRO A 202 -7.76 10.63 -10.55
C PRO A 202 -7.36 11.22 -9.19
N PRO A 203 -6.26 11.97 -9.13
CA PRO A 203 -5.79 12.60 -7.90
C PRO A 203 -6.78 13.65 -7.41
N ILE A 204 -6.87 13.80 -6.10
CA ILE A 204 -7.63 14.85 -5.43
C ILE A 204 -6.63 15.90 -4.97
N ASP A 205 -6.81 17.12 -5.45
CA ASP A 205 -6.04 18.26 -4.99
C ASP A 205 -6.48 18.68 -3.59
N VAL A 206 -5.61 18.46 -2.62
CA VAL A 206 -5.87 18.81 -1.21
C VAL A 206 -5.87 20.32 -0.97
N ALA A 207 -5.14 21.08 -1.80
CA ALA A 207 -5.07 22.54 -1.66
C ALA A 207 -6.39 23.24 -2.02
N SER A 208 -7.24 22.58 -2.81
CA SER A 208 -8.58 23.09 -3.17
C SER A 208 -9.63 22.92 -2.06
N LEU A 209 -9.31 22.17 -0.99
CA LEU A 209 -10.25 21.87 0.09
C LEU A 209 -10.18 22.89 1.24
N PRO A 210 -11.28 23.10 1.97
CA PRO A 210 -11.29 23.94 3.17
C PRO A 210 -10.23 23.49 4.18
N PRO A 211 -9.61 24.40 4.93
CA PRO A 211 -8.63 24.03 5.94
C PRO A 211 -9.28 23.31 7.14
N GLY A 212 -8.49 22.48 7.84
CA GLY A 212 -8.86 21.92 9.12
C GLY A 212 -9.78 20.69 9.04
N ARG A 213 -10.80 20.66 9.92
CA ARG A 213 -11.66 19.49 10.07
C ARG A 213 -12.58 19.27 8.86
N GLU A 214 -13.16 20.34 8.36
CA GLU A 214 -14.12 20.32 7.26
C GLU A 214 -13.47 19.72 5.99
N GLY A 215 -12.33 20.26 5.54
CA GLY A 215 -11.64 19.73 4.36
C GLY A 215 -11.16 18.30 4.55
N ARG A 216 -10.77 17.92 5.77
CA ARG A 216 -10.43 16.52 6.04
C ARG A 216 -11.65 15.59 5.86
N GLU A 217 -12.81 15.97 6.37
CA GLU A 217 -14.06 15.19 6.24
C GLU A 217 -14.51 15.15 4.77
N GLU A 218 -14.34 16.24 4.03
CA GLU A 218 -14.54 16.32 2.58
C GLU A 218 -13.62 15.34 1.84
N LEU A 219 -12.30 15.41 2.08
CA LEU A 219 -11.33 14.52 1.48
C LEU A 219 -11.67 13.04 1.75
N MET A 220 -12.07 12.71 2.97
CA MET A 220 -12.51 11.36 3.34
C MET A 220 -13.70 10.90 2.51
N ARG A 221 -14.70 11.77 2.32
CA ARG A 221 -15.90 11.48 1.50
C ARG A 221 -15.52 11.28 0.04
N MET A 222 -14.67 12.14 -0.51
CA MET A 222 -14.25 12.08 -1.92
C MET A 222 -13.48 10.79 -2.20
N VAL A 223 -12.47 10.45 -1.38
CA VAL A 223 -11.69 9.22 -1.52
C VAL A 223 -12.60 8.00 -1.42
N ARG A 224 -13.48 7.97 -0.43
CA ARG A 224 -14.42 6.86 -0.23
C ARG A 224 -15.35 6.68 -1.42
N SER A 225 -16.00 7.77 -1.87
CA SER A 225 -16.92 7.76 -2.99
C SER A 225 -16.27 7.29 -4.30
N GLN A 226 -15.05 7.75 -4.59
CA GLN A 226 -14.31 7.29 -5.77
C GLN A 226 -14.01 5.79 -5.69
N MET A 227 -13.54 5.29 -4.55
CA MET A 227 -13.22 3.88 -4.36
C MET A 227 -14.46 2.99 -4.44
N GLU A 228 -15.57 3.38 -3.79
CA GLU A 228 -16.84 2.62 -3.80
C GLU A 228 -17.38 2.46 -5.22
N LYS A 229 -17.38 3.53 -6.03
CA LYS A 229 -17.81 3.47 -7.44
C LYS A 229 -17.06 2.41 -8.26
N VAL A 230 -15.77 2.24 -8.00
CA VAL A 230 -14.96 1.24 -8.70
C VAL A 230 -15.22 -0.15 -8.15
N LEU A 231 -15.30 -0.30 -6.83
CA LEU A 231 -15.60 -1.60 -6.21
C LEU A 231 -16.96 -2.15 -6.66
N ASP A 232 -17.97 -1.30 -6.82
CA ASP A 232 -19.30 -1.72 -7.30
C ASP A 232 -19.26 -2.15 -8.77
N ARG A 233 -18.52 -1.45 -9.63
CA ARG A 233 -18.30 -1.85 -11.03
C ARG A 233 -17.59 -3.20 -11.14
N GLU A 234 -16.53 -3.40 -10.37
CA GLU A 234 -15.75 -4.64 -10.40
C GLU A 234 -16.59 -5.85 -9.91
N LYS A 235 -17.53 -5.65 -8.98
CA LYS A 235 -18.48 -6.69 -8.56
C LYS A 235 -19.50 -7.05 -9.65
N GLY A 236 -20.02 -6.05 -10.35
CA GLY A 236 -20.98 -6.25 -11.43
C GLY A 236 -20.42 -7.06 -12.61
N HIS A 237 -19.12 -7.02 -12.85
CA HIS A 237 -18.44 -7.79 -13.91
C HIS A 237 -18.15 -9.26 -13.53
N VAL A 238 -18.28 -9.64 -12.26
CA VAL A 238 -18.10 -11.03 -11.80
C VAL A 238 -19.40 -11.82 -11.85
N SER A 239 -20.55 -11.14 -11.99
CA SER A 239 -21.88 -11.73 -11.95
C SER A 239 -22.52 -11.91 -13.34
N ALA A 240 -21.81 -11.58 -14.41
CA ALA A 240 -22.19 -11.74 -15.81
C ALA A 240 -21.32 -12.78 -16.51
#